data_0b786d81bd3cecedf617e13185a7b4b4
#
_entry.id   0b786d81bd3cecedf617e13185a7b4b4
#
_cell.length_a   1.000
_cell.length_b   1.000
_cell.length_c   1.000
_cell.angle_alpha   90.00
_cell.angle_beta   90.00
_cell.angle_gamma   90.00
#
_symmetry.space_group_name_H-M   'P 1'
#
loop_
_entity.id
_entity.type
_entity.pdbx_description
1 polymer ?
#
loop_
_entity_poly.entity_id
_entity_poly.type
_entity_poly.pdbx_seq_one_letter_code
_entity_poly.pdbx_strand_id
1 'polypeptide(L)'
;VPDFLIIRQGVRICRYAVRIIPKRCPDVAGISVRMRPKYADLRVLSNTRMQLRAKLNAVKNILVAILDEYFPEFAKVFKNLEGKLATCALYHFPFPERVKELGLDGMVFEFKKAVKKGACLKRAKKLLAAAEESIGVTAGTQSAKIRMRSCLDEIEFLRKQMNDIEVEMEKKLEATGIAQYIISFPGIGIVTAAGILGEIGDPKRFESWEQVRKYAGYNLVEDSSGERQGKTVISKRGRSMLRNILYQAALVMVAKNKEMKLLYQYLTGRKENPLCKKQALVVISIKIIKVILALINKGQMYDAGKVLGEYRVAQIKAA
;
A
#
# COMPACT_ATOMS: atom_id res chain seq x y z
N VAL A 1 -3.38 -43.84 22.77
CA VAL A 1 -3.91 -42.97 21.71
C VAL A 1 -4.09 -41.50 22.13
N PRO A 2 -3.90 -41.07 23.42
CA PRO A 2 -3.89 -39.62 23.74
C PRO A 2 -2.60 -38.87 23.37
N ASP A 3 -1.48 -39.56 23.27
CA ASP A 3 -0.17 -38.92 23.09
C ASP A 3 0.08 -38.33 21.68
N PHE A 4 -0.64 -38.80 20.67
CA PHE A 4 -0.46 -38.32 19.30
C PHE A 4 -1.06 -36.92 19.03
N LEU A 5 -2.06 -36.51 19.82
CA LEU A 5 -2.72 -35.21 19.67
C LEU A 5 -1.91 -34.07 20.29
N ILE A 6 -1.19 -34.32 21.37
CA ILE A 6 -0.31 -33.32 22.05
C ILE A 6 0.92 -33.04 21.18
N ILE A 7 1.48 -34.08 20.54
CA ILE A 7 2.64 -33.94 19.64
C ILE A 7 2.25 -33.13 18.38
N ARG A 8 1.01 -33.27 17.87
CA ARG A 8 0.55 -32.46 16.72
C ARG A 8 0.38 -30.98 17.04
N GLN A 9 -0.08 -30.63 18.23
CA GLN A 9 -0.19 -29.22 18.64
C GLN A 9 1.19 -28.59 18.90
N GLY A 10 2.09 -29.31 19.57
CA GLY A 10 3.46 -28.84 19.80
C GLY A 10 4.27 -28.63 18.52
N VAL A 11 4.12 -29.49 17.52
CA VAL A 11 4.78 -29.37 16.22
C VAL A 11 4.23 -28.20 15.38
N ARG A 12 2.94 -27.86 15.49
CA ARG A 12 2.35 -26.69 14.82
C ARG A 12 2.86 -25.37 15.41
N ILE A 13 3.00 -25.27 16.72
CA ILE A 13 3.54 -24.06 17.38
C ILE A 13 5.02 -23.87 17.03
N CYS A 14 5.82 -24.94 17.00
CA CYS A 14 7.20 -24.88 16.55
C CYS A 14 7.34 -24.54 15.06
N ARG A 15 6.44 -25.02 14.17
CA ARG A 15 6.50 -24.65 12.74
C ARG A 15 6.21 -23.17 12.49
N TYR A 16 5.35 -22.54 13.27
CA TYR A 16 5.14 -21.09 13.18
C TYR A 16 6.31 -20.28 13.74
N ALA A 17 6.92 -20.75 14.83
CA ALA A 17 8.13 -20.11 15.40
C ALA A 17 9.35 -20.26 14.49
N VAL A 18 9.54 -21.42 13.85
CA VAL A 18 10.71 -21.72 12.99
C VAL A 18 10.65 -21.02 11.62
N ARG A 19 9.44 -20.72 11.07
CA ARG A 19 9.33 -19.96 9.80
C ARG A 19 9.64 -18.47 9.93
N ILE A 20 9.80 -17.95 11.13
CA ILE A 20 10.05 -16.52 11.37
C ILE A 20 11.54 -16.17 11.28
N ILE A 21 12.44 -17.15 11.33
CA ILE A 21 13.90 -16.92 11.24
C ILE A 21 14.40 -17.53 9.92
N PRO A 22 14.86 -16.75 8.96
CA PRO A 22 15.65 -17.32 7.86
C PRO A 22 16.93 -17.92 8.44
N LYS A 23 17.13 -19.23 8.30
CA LYS A 23 18.28 -20.02 8.79
C LYS A 23 19.68 -19.56 8.36
N ARG A 24 19.84 -18.37 7.75
CA ARG A 24 21.09 -17.90 7.16
C ARG A 24 21.44 -16.43 7.46
N CYS A 25 21.15 -15.96 8.67
CA CYS A 25 21.71 -14.68 9.10
C CYS A 25 22.35 -14.85 10.48
N PRO A 26 23.69 -15.11 10.56
CA PRO A 26 24.39 -15.38 11.82
C PRO A 26 24.28 -14.25 12.85
N ASP A 27 24.15 -13.00 12.39
CA ASP A 27 24.16 -11.82 13.25
C ASP A 27 22.79 -11.45 13.87
N VAL A 28 21.73 -12.25 13.60
CA VAL A 28 20.39 -12.06 14.18
C VAL A 28 20.03 -13.16 15.19
N ALA A 29 20.94 -14.12 15.40
CA ALA A 29 20.72 -15.29 16.27
C ALA A 29 20.49 -14.93 17.76
N GLY A 30 20.88 -13.74 18.21
CA GLY A 30 20.69 -13.27 19.58
C GLY A 30 19.38 -12.50 19.83
N ILE A 31 18.62 -12.13 18.79
CA ILE A 31 17.38 -11.38 18.98
C ILE A 31 16.24 -12.36 19.26
N SER A 32 15.82 -12.45 20.51
CA SER A 32 14.67 -13.27 20.92
C SER A 32 13.43 -12.94 20.09
N VAL A 33 12.93 -13.93 19.33
CA VAL A 33 11.84 -13.79 18.36
C VAL A 33 10.47 -13.87 19.01
N ARG A 34 10.35 -13.82 20.31
CA ARG A 34 9.03 -13.71 20.96
C ARG A 34 8.48 -12.30 20.72
N MET A 35 7.70 -12.16 19.66
CA MET A 35 6.91 -10.94 19.47
C MET A 35 5.95 -10.78 20.64
N ARG A 36 5.93 -9.60 21.25
CA ARG A 36 4.91 -9.27 22.24
C ARG A 36 3.54 -9.32 21.56
N PRO A 37 2.48 -9.85 22.22
CA PRO A 37 1.17 -10.09 21.59
C PRO A 37 0.64 -8.89 20.81
N LYS A 38 0.74 -7.68 21.36
CA LYS A 38 0.25 -6.44 20.72
C LYS A 38 0.86 -6.15 19.33
N TYR A 39 2.12 -6.52 19.09
CA TYR A 39 2.74 -6.34 17.77
C TYR A 39 2.43 -7.50 16.82
N ALA A 40 2.18 -8.70 17.38
CA ALA A 40 1.75 -9.86 16.60
C ALA A 40 0.37 -9.61 15.97
N ASP A 41 -0.57 -9.03 16.72
CA ASP A 41 -1.88 -8.65 16.22
C ASP A 41 -1.78 -7.65 15.06
N LEU A 42 -0.98 -6.59 15.22
CA LEU A 42 -0.77 -5.60 14.14
C LEU A 42 -0.21 -6.24 12.87
N ARG A 43 0.67 -7.22 13.02
CA ARG A 43 1.23 -7.95 11.89
C ARG A 43 0.18 -8.79 11.17
N VAL A 44 -0.66 -9.52 11.91
CA VAL A 44 -1.74 -10.33 11.35
C VAL A 44 -2.71 -9.42 10.59
N LEU A 45 -3.18 -8.35 11.22
CA LEU A 45 -4.11 -7.38 10.62
C LEU A 45 -3.52 -6.74 9.35
N SER A 46 -2.25 -6.32 9.39
CA SER A 46 -1.56 -5.74 8.22
C SER A 46 -1.48 -6.73 7.06
N ASN A 47 -1.13 -8.00 7.32
CA ASN A 47 -1.07 -9.03 6.30
C ASN A 47 -2.45 -9.35 5.73
N THR A 48 -3.48 -9.45 6.57
CA THR A 48 -4.87 -9.68 6.14
C THR A 48 -5.36 -8.54 5.26
N ARG A 49 -5.12 -7.28 5.66
CA ARG A 49 -5.45 -6.11 4.86
C ARG A 49 -4.78 -6.13 3.48
N MET A 50 -3.51 -6.53 3.41
CA MET A 50 -2.80 -6.65 2.13
C MET A 50 -3.38 -7.74 1.24
N GLN A 51 -3.78 -8.88 1.81
CA GLN A 51 -4.46 -9.94 1.06
C GLN A 51 -5.81 -9.47 0.52
N LEU A 52 -6.61 -8.76 1.34
CA LEU A 52 -7.88 -8.17 0.88
C LEU A 52 -7.65 -7.14 -0.24
N ARG A 53 -6.60 -6.32 -0.12
CA ARG A 53 -6.24 -5.36 -1.18
C ARG A 53 -5.88 -6.05 -2.49
N ALA A 54 -5.16 -7.17 -2.43
CA ALA A 54 -4.83 -7.96 -3.61
C ALA A 54 -6.09 -8.55 -4.26
N LYS A 55 -7.01 -9.12 -3.47
CA LYS A 55 -8.31 -9.61 -3.95
C LYS A 55 -9.13 -8.48 -4.59
N LEU A 56 -9.23 -7.33 -3.93
CA LEU A 56 -9.94 -6.17 -4.46
C LEU A 56 -9.38 -5.73 -5.83
N ASN A 57 -8.07 -5.72 -5.99
CA ASN A 57 -7.44 -5.37 -7.28
C ASN A 57 -7.73 -6.44 -8.35
N ALA A 58 -7.76 -7.72 -8.00
CA ALA A 58 -8.12 -8.79 -8.93
C ALA A 58 -9.56 -8.64 -9.43
N VAL A 59 -10.52 -8.39 -8.53
CA VAL A 59 -11.92 -8.18 -8.91
C VAL A 59 -12.10 -6.93 -9.77
N LYS A 60 -11.37 -5.84 -9.47
CA LYS A 60 -11.37 -4.65 -10.32
C LYS A 60 -10.84 -4.92 -11.73
N ASN A 61 -9.81 -5.73 -11.87
CA ASN A 61 -9.29 -6.12 -13.18
C ASN A 61 -10.33 -6.93 -13.97
N ILE A 62 -11.10 -7.80 -13.30
CA ILE A 62 -12.21 -8.52 -13.94
C ILE A 62 -13.28 -7.55 -14.41
N LEU A 63 -13.64 -6.56 -13.58
CA LEU A 63 -14.61 -5.52 -13.95
C LEU A 63 -14.15 -4.71 -15.16
N VAL A 64 -12.86 -4.32 -15.20
CA VAL A 64 -12.26 -3.63 -16.35
C VAL A 64 -12.33 -4.51 -17.60
N ALA A 65 -11.99 -5.79 -17.51
CA ALA A 65 -12.05 -6.71 -18.65
C ALA A 65 -13.49 -6.85 -19.21
N ILE A 66 -14.51 -6.89 -18.35
CA ILE A 66 -15.91 -6.89 -18.80
C ILE A 66 -16.24 -5.57 -19.53
N LEU A 67 -15.78 -4.44 -19.03
CA LEU A 67 -16.00 -3.15 -19.67
C LEU A 67 -15.27 -3.05 -21.01
N ASP A 68 -14.04 -3.53 -21.10
CA ASP A 68 -13.26 -3.53 -22.33
C ASP A 68 -13.92 -4.37 -23.44
N GLU A 69 -14.66 -5.42 -23.06
CA GLU A 69 -15.40 -6.29 -23.99
C GLU A 69 -16.74 -5.68 -24.42
N TYR A 70 -17.53 -5.16 -23.45
CA TYR A 70 -18.93 -4.76 -23.69
C TYR A 70 -19.15 -3.26 -23.81
N PHE A 71 -18.29 -2.42 -23.22
CA PHE A 71 -18.39 -0.96 -23.27
C PHE A 71 -17.02 -0.28 -23.10
N PRO A 72 -16.09 -0.43 -24.06
CA PRO A 72 -14.71 0.09 -23.92
C PRO A 72 -14.64 1.61 -23.76
N GLU A 73 -15.62 2.34 -24.30
CA GLU A 73 -15.68 3.81 -24.17
C GLU A 73 -16.03 4.28 -22.76
N PHE A 74 -16.52 3.41 -21.89
CA PHE A 74 -16.87 3.76 -20.51
C PHE A 74 -15.68 4.37 -19.77
N ALA A 75 -14.47 3.83 -19.97
CA ALA A 75 -13.25 4.34 -19.38
C ALA A 75 -12.86 5.76 -19.82
N LYS A 76 -13.28 6.18 -21.02
CA LYS A 76 -13.08 7.56 -21.52
C LYS A 76 -13.93 8.57 -20.74
N VAL A 77 -15.11 8.14 -20.26
CA VAL A 77 -16.04 8.96 -19.46
C VAL A 77 -15.67 8.91 -17.97
N PHE A 78 -15.37 7.74 -17.46
CA PHE A 78 -15.08 7.51 -16.04
C PHE A 78 -13.69 6.92 -15.84
N LYS A 79 -12.69 7.79 -15.68
CA LYS A 79 -11.29 7.36 -15.37
C LYS A 79 -11.16 6.62 -14.04
N ASN A 80 -12.06 6.89 -13.10
CA ASN A 80 -12.13 6.22 -11.80
C ASN A 80 -13.46 5.48 -11.67
N LEU A 81 -13.45 4.17 -11.78
CA LEU A 81 -14.61 3.29 -11.64
C LEU A 81 -15.18 3.26 -10.22
N GLU A 82 -14.41 3.72 -9.22
CA GLU A 82 -14.82 3.78 -7.81
C GLU A 82 -15.60 5.06 -7.47
N GLY A 83 -15.71 5.99 -8.39
CA GLY A 83 -16.46 7.23 -8.20
C GLY A 83 -17.97 6.96 -8.10
N LYS A 84 -18.68 7.71 -7.24
CA LYS A 84 -20.13 7.52 -7.02
C LYS A 84 -20.95 7.47 -8.29
N LEU A 85 -20.65 8.33 -9.28
CA LEU A 85 -21.36 8.35 -10.56
C LEU A 85 -21.02 7.13 -11.44
N ALA A 86 -19.74 6.70 -11.44
CA ALA A 86 -19.34 5.51 -12.16
C ALA A 86 -19.99 4.25 -11.57
N THR A 87 -19.97 4.11 -10.26
CA THR A 87 -20.64 3.01 -9.55
C THR A 87 -22.14 3.01 -9.82
N CYS A 88 -22.80 4.16 -9.76
CA CYS A 88 -24.21 4.29 -10.11
C CYS A 88 -24.50 3.84 -11.55
N ALA A 89 -23.69 4.28 -12.53
CA ALA A 89 -23.82 3.86 -13.91
C ALA A 89 -23.66 2.33 -14.08
N LEU A 90 -22.64 1.74 -13.44
CA LEU A 90 -22.38 0.30 -13.51
C LEU A 90 -23.51 -0.56 -12.91
N TYR A 91 -24.20 -0.07 -11.88
CA TYR A 91 -25.35 -0.78 -11.29
C TYR A 91 -26.62 -0.66 -12.14
N HIS A 92 -26.93 0.52 -12.69
CA HIS A 92 -28.23 0.81 -13.29
C HIS A 92 -28.24 0.70 -14.82
N PHE A 93 -27.14 1.11 -15.49
CA PHE A 93 -27.02 1.13 -16.95
C PHE A 93 -25.59 0.81 -17.41
N PRO A 94 -25.13 -0.44 -17.17
CA PRO A 94 -23.73 -0.84 -17.38
C PRO A 94 -23.30 -0.93 -18.85
N PHE A 95 -24.25 -1.07 -19.79
CA PHE A 95 -23.97 -1.30 -21.21
C PHE A 95 -24.62 -0.26 -22.13
N PRO A 96 -24.10 -0.07 -23.36
CA PRO A 96 -24.58 0.94 -24.32
C PRO A 96 -26.06 0.90 -24.59
N GLU A 97 -26.64 -0.30 -24.74
CA GLU A 97 -28.08 -0.48 -25.02
C GLU A 97 -28.93 0.16 -23.91
N ARG A 98 -28.59 -0.17 -22.63
CA ARG A 98 -29.34 0.35 -21.49
C ARG A 98 -29.16 1.85 -21.29
N VAL A 99 -28.00 2.39 -21.67
CA VAL A 99 -27.73 3.84 -21.66
C VAL A 99 -28.63 4.55 -22.70
N LYS A 100 -28.75 3.99 -23.91
CA LYS A 100 -29.61 4.52 -24.98
C LYS A 100 -31.08 4.45 -24.60
N GLU A 101 -31.56 3.32 -24.06
CA GLU A 101 -32.93 3.15 -23.60
C GLU A 101 -33.33 4.15 -22.51
N LEU A 102 -32.45 4.37 -21.52
CA LEU A 102 -32.75 5.26 -20.40
C LEU A 102 -32.74 6.73 -20.81
N GLY A 103 -31.97 7.06 -21.81
CA GLY A 103 -31.81 8.41 -22.33
C GLY A 103 -31.16 9.37 -21.33
N LEU A 104 -31.06 10.63 -21.74
CA LEU A 104 -30.38 11.66 -20.97
C LEU A 104 -31.04 11.94 -19.61
N ASP A 105 -32.40 12.11 -19.64
CA ASP A 105 -33.15 12.50 -18.46
C ASP A 105 -33.16 11.38 -17.38
N GLY A 106 -33.32 10.13 -17.80
CA GLY A 106 -33.29 8.99 -16.92
C GLY A 106 -31.92 8.84 -16.24
N MET A 107 -30.82 8.98 -17.00
CA MET A 107 -29.46 8.94 -16.43
C MET A 107 -29.21 10.08 -15.43
N VAL A 108 -29.66 11.30 -15.76
CA VAL A 108 -29.51 12.45 -14.84
C VAL A 108 -30.31 12.25 -13.59
N PHE A 109 -31.50 11.65 -13.66
CA PHE A 109 -32.30 11.31 -12.50
C PHE A 109 -31.57 10.33 -11.56
N GLU A 110 -31.03 9.22 -12.09
CA GLU A 110 -30.26 8.25 -11.30
C GLU A 110 -28.97 8.86 -10.72
N PHE A 111 -28.25 9.66 -11.50
CA PHE A 111 -27.08 10.36 -11.02
C PHE A 111 -27.37 11.35 -9.88
N LYS A 112 -28.51 12.07 -9.94
CA LYS A 112 -28.93 12.98 -8.86
C LYS A 112 -29.26 12.25 -7.56
N LYS A 113 -29.78 11.01 -7.64
CA LYS A 113 -29.97 10.15 -6.46
C LYS A 113 -28.64 9.78 -5.81
N ALA A 114 -27.63 9.47 -6.63
CA ALA A 114 -26.31 9.05 -6.14
C ALA A 114 -25.46 10.20 -5.58
N VAL A 115 -25.66 11.44 -6.08
CA VAL A 115 -24.85 12.61 -5.69
C VAL A 115 -25.71 13.86 -5.61
N LYS A 116 -25.72 14.51 -4.44
CA LYS A 116 -26.49 15.75 -4.22
C LYS A 116 -25.96 16.96 -5.03
N LYS A 117 -24.66 17.02 -5.30
CA LYS A 117 -23.99 18.07 -6.09
C LYS A 117 -22.99 17.42 -7.04
N GLY A 118 -22.93 17.87 -8.30
CA GLY A 118 -21.97 17.37 -9.27
C GLY A 118 -22.38 17.62 -10.72
N ALA A 119 -21.47 17.32 -11.64
CA ALA A 119 -21.66 17.49 -13.09
C ALA A 119 -22.47 16.32 -13.70
N CYS A 120 -23.66 16.01 -13.14
CA CYS A 120 -24.50 14.89 -13.56
C CYS A 120 -24.88 14.99 -15.06
N LEU A 121 -25.36 16.15 -15.49
CA LEU A 121 -25.73 16.39 -16.88
C LEU A 121 -24.54 16.26 -17.84
N LYS A 122 -23.38 16.84 -17.48
CA LYS A 122 -22.17 16.76 -18.32
C LYS A 122 -21.69 15.32 -18.46
N ARG A 123 -21.77 14.53 -17.39
CA ARG A 123 -21.38 13.10 -17.41
C ARG A 123 -22.39 12.25 -18.18
N ALA A 124 -23.70 12.50 -18.01
CA ALA A 124 -24.74 11.80 -18.73
C ALA A 124 -24.62 12.05 -20.25
N LYS A 125 -24.44 13.32 -20.69
CA LYS A 125 -24.22 13.65 -22.12
C LYS A 125 -23.01 12.91 -22.71
N LYS A 126 -21.86 12.88 -21.95
CA LYS A 126 -20.68 12.17 -22.41
C LYS A 126 -20.87 10.65 -22.47
N LEU A 127 -21.63 10.10 -21.54
CA LEU A 127 -21.90 8.66 -21.51
C LEU A 127 -22.86 8.26 -22.64
N LEU A 128 -23.86 9.09 -22.94
CA LEU A 128 -24.78 8.86 -24.04
C LEU A 128 -24.03 8.87 -25.39
N ALA A 129 -23.24 9.89 -25.65
CA ALA A 129 -22.41 9.97 -26.87
C ALA A 129 -21.45 8.77 -26.98
N ALA A 130 -20.82 8.36 -25.87
CA ALA A 130 -19.98 7.18 -25.84
C ALA A 130 -20.74 5.87 -26.13
N ALA A 131 -22.00 5.79 -25.69
CA ALA A 131 -22.86 4.63 -25.97
C ALA A 131 -23.33 4.58 -27.43
N GLU A 132 -23.57 5.75 -28.07
CA GLU A 132 -23.95 5.83 -29.47
C GLU A 132 -22.83 5.34 -30.40
N GLU A 133 -21.57 5.67 -30.06
CA GLU A 133 -20.36 5.31 -30.84
C GLU A 133 -19.72 3.99 -30.37
N SER A 134 -20.35 3.26 -29.45
CA SER A 134 -19.72 2.09 -28.85
C SER A 134 -19.57 0.94 -29.83
N ILE A 135 -18.36 0.34 -29.82
CA ILE A 135 -17.98 -0.85 -30.57
C ILE A 135 -18.04 -2.13 -29.71
N GLY A 136 -18.57 -2.04 -28.50
CA GLY A 136 -18.66 -3.18 -27.58
C GLY A 136 -19.53 -4.31 -28.13
N VAL A 137 -19.26 -5.53 -27.63
CA VAL A 137 -20.02 -6.72 -27.99
C VAL A 137 -21.44 -6.63 -27.45
N THR A 138 -22.44 -6.97 -28.28
CA THR A 138 -23.86 -6.94 -27.91
C THR A 138 -24.40 -8.32 -27.52
N ALA A 139 -23.71 -9.39 -27.92
CA ALA A 139 -24.09 -10.76 -27.57
C ALA A 139 -23.70 -11.10 -26.12
N GLY A 140 -24.60 -11.77 -25.38
CA GLY A 140 -24.30 -12.23 -24.00
C GLY A 140 -24.37 -11.14 -22.92
N THR A 141 -24.90 -9.96 -23.22
CA THR A 141 -25.00 -8.82 -22.30
C THR A 141 -25.71 -9.17 -20.98
N GLN A 142 -26.71 -10.05 -21.01
CA GLN A 142 -27.42 -10.46 -19.79
C GLN A 142 -26.52 -11.22 -18.81
N SER A 143 -25.72 -12.17 -19.32
CA SER A 143 -24.75 -12.92 -18.51
C SER A 143 -23.62 -12.00 -18.01
N ALA A 144 -23.13 -11.11 -18.86
CA ALA A 144 -22.14 -10.09 -18.50
C ALA A 144 -22.66 -9.15 -17.40
N LYS A 145 -23.94 -8.77 -17.41
CA LYS A 145 -24.59 -7.97 -16.38
C LYS A 145 -24.59 -8.68 -15.02
N ILE A 146 -24.91 -9.95 -15.00
CA ILE A 146 -24.86 -10.76 -13.75
C ILE A 146 -23.46 -10.80 -13.21
N ARG A 147 -22.45 -11.08 -14.06
CA ARG A 147 -21.04 -11.13 -13.68
C ARG A 147 -20.55 -9.78 -13.18
N MET A 148 -20.89 -8.69 -13.84
CA MET A 148 -20.53 -7.34 -13.42
C MET A 148 -21.13 -7.01 -12.05
N ARG A 149 -22.39 -7.34 -11.82
CA ARG A 149 -23.06 -7.12 -10.54
C ARG A 149 -22.38 -7.87 -9.41
N SER A 150 -22.05 -9.15 -9.64
CA SER A 150 -21.27 -9.95 -8.68
C SER A 150 -19.92 -9.29 -8.35
N CYS A 151 -19.20 -8.77 -9.34
CA CYS A 151 -17.95 -8.04 -9.10
C CYS A 151 -18.15 -6.75 -8.28
N LEU A 152 -19.23 -6.00 -8.52
CA LEU A 152 -19.52 -4.78 -7.77
C LEU A 152 -19.85 -5.09 -6.30
N ASP A 153 -20.67 -6.11 -6.05
CA ASP A 153 -21.04 -6.54 -4.71
C ASP A 153 -19.81 -7.07 -3.93
N GLU A 154 -18.94 -7.82 -4.61
CA GLU A 154 -17.67 -8.28 -4.02
C GLU A 154 -16.72 -7.12 -3.70
N ILE A 155 -16.62 -6.11 -4.55
CA ILE A 155 -15.83 -4.88 -4.31
C ILE A 155 -16.35 -4.16 -3.06
N GLU A 156 -17.66 -4.02 -2.90
CA GLU A 156 -18.26 -3.37 -1.74
C GLU A 156 -18.01 -4.17 -0.46
N PHE A 157 -18.18 -5.48 -0.51
CA PHE A 157 -17.90 -6.38 0.60
C PHE A 157 -16.43 -6.34 1.05
N LEU A 158 -15.48 -6.43 0.10
CA LEU A 158 -14.06 -6.34 0.39
C LEU A 158 -13.66 -4.99 1.00
N ARG A 159 -14.28 -3.89 0.54
CA ARG A 159 -14.07 -2.57 1.14
C ARG A 159 -14.55 -2.49 2.58
N LYS A 160 -15.72 -3.04 2.87
CA LYS A 160 -16.24 -3.10 4.23
C LYS A 160 -15.28 -3.87 5.13
N GLN A 161 -14.85 -5.07 4.71
CA GLN A 161 -13.88 -5.87 5.47
C GLN A 161 -12.56 -5.11 5.70
N MET A 162 -12.05 -4.38 4.68
CA MET A 162 -10.83 -3.58 4.84
C MET A 162 -11.01 -2.45 5.86
N ASN A 163 -12.16 -1.78 5.85
CA ASN A 163 -12.46 -0.74 6.82
C ASN A 163 -12.53 -1.28 8.25
N ASP A 164 -13.18 -2.43 8.45
CA ASP A 164 -13.28 -3.08 9.76
C ASP A 164 -11.89 -3.45 10.30
N ILE A 165 -11.01 -3.95 9.44
CA ILE A 165 -9.61 -4.23 9.79
C ILE A 165 -8.85 -2.94 10.11
N GLU A 166 -9.04 -1.86 9.37
CA GLU A 166 -8.37 -0.58 9.61
C GLU A 166 -8.78 0.03 10.97
N VAL A 167 -10.05 -0.08 11.35
CA VAL A 167 -10.54 0.33 12.69
C VAL A 167 -9.87 -0.49 13.79
N GLU A 168 -9.75 -1.81 13.62
CA GLU A 168 -9.07 -2.66 14.60
C GLU A 168 -7.56 -2.41 14.65
N MET A 169 -6.92 -2.13 13.49
CA MET A 169 -5.52 -1.72 13.44
C MET A 169 -5.27 -0.44 14.23
N GLU A 170 -6.16 0.55 14.14
CA GLU A 170 -6.08 1.81 14.87
C GLU A 170 -6.11 1.56 16.39
N LYS A 171 -7.09 0.81 16.90
CA LYS A 171 -7.19 0.45 18.31
C LYS A 171 -5.93 -0.25 18.83
N LYS A 172 -5.45 -1.25 18.08
CA LYS A 172 -4.23 -2.00 18.46
C LYS A 172 -2.98 -1.13 18.39
N LEU A 173 -2.92 -0.21 17.44
CA LEU A 173 -1.83 0.74 17.30
C LEU A 173 -1.78 1.71 18.48
N GLU A 174 -2.90 2.29 18.88
CA GLU A 174 -3.02 3.17 20.05
C GLU A 174 -2.61 2.47 21.33
N ALA A 175 -3.03 1.21 21.52
CA ALA A 175 -2.62 0.38 22.66
C ALA A 175 -1.11 0.15 22.77
N THR A 176 -0.32 0.47 21.73
CA THR A 176 1.15 0.42 21.80
C THR A 176 1.75 1.54 22.66
N GLY A 177 1.07 2.69 22.78
CA GLY A 177 1.52 3.90 23.46
C GLY A 177 2.58 4.71 22.68
N ILE A 178 2.96 4.26 21.47
CA ILE A 178 3.98 4.93 20.62
C ILE A 178 3.43 5.41 19.28
N ALA A 179 2.14 5.17 19.05
CA ALA A 179 1.45 5.51 17.80
C ALA A 179 1.60 6.98 17.43
N GLN A 180 1.39 7.88 18.39
CA GLN A 180 1.42 9.32 18.20
C GLN A 180 2.74 9.81 17.61
N TYR A 181 3.88 9.26 18.04
CA TYR A 181 5.19 9.65 17.53
C TYR A 181 5.38 9.28 16.06
N ILE A 182 4.89 8.12 15.63
CA ILE A 182 5.03 7.64 14.25
C ILE A 182 4.07 8.39 13.33
N ILE A 183 2.82 8.59 13.76
CA ILE A 183 1.78 9.27 12.98
C ILE A 183 2.08 10.77 12.83
N SER A 184 2.82 11.37 13.79
CA SER A 184 3.25 12.76 13.68
C SER A 184 4.14 13.02 12.46
N PHE A 185 4.74 11.97 11.86
CA PHE A 185 5.58 12.10 10.68
C PHE A 185 4.70 12.24 9.41
N PRO A 186 4.67 13.43 8.76
CA PRO A 186 3.78 13.71 7.64
C PRO A 186 3.98 12.73 6.49
N GLY A 187 2.91 12.05 6.08
CA GLY A 187 2.92 11.01 5.06
C GLY A 187 2.85 9.58 5.62
N ILE A 188 2.94 9.40 6.93
CA ILE A 188 2.67 8.13 7.60
C ILE A 188 1.27 8.17 8.22
N GLY A 189 0.37 7.32 7.74
CA GLY A 189 -0.95 7.10 8.32
C GLY A 189 -0.99 5.85 9.20
N ILE A 190 -2.16 5.61 9.82
CA ILE A 190 -2.44 4.48 10.72
C ILE A 190 -2.00 3.15 10.11
N VAL A 191 -2.43 2.86 8.89
CA VAL A 191 -2.12 1.60 8.18
C VAL A 191 -0.61 1.38 8.01
N THR A 192 0.11 2.44 7.64
CA THR A 192 1.56 2.38 7.44
C THR A 192 2.28 2.20 8.77
N ALA A 193 1.89 2.95 9.81
CA ALA A 193 2.45 2.85 11.16
C ALA A 193 2.23 1.45 11.75
N ALA A 194 1.00 0.94 11.66
CA ALA A 194 0.65 -0.40 12.13
C ALA A 194 1.42 -1.49 11.37
N GLY A 195 1.56 -1.36 10.05
CA GLY A 195 2.34 -2.28 9.24
C GLY A 195 3.83 -2.29 9.59
N ILE A 196 4.43 -1.11 9.78
CA ILE A 196 5.84 -0.97 10.20
C ILE A 196 6.04 -1.62 11.58
N LEU A 197 5.21 -1.30 12.57
CA LEU A 197 5.31 -1.86 13.91
C LEU A 197 5.01 -3.36 13.94
N GLY A 198 4.03 -3.83 13.16
CA GLY A 198 3.74 -5.26 13.01
C GLY A 198 4.92 -6.05 12.46
N GLU A 199 5.67 -5.48 11.51
CA GLU A 199 6.85 -6.13 10.93
C GLU A 199 8.11 -6.00 11.81
N ILE A 200 8.34 -4.82 12.40
CA ILE A 200 9.48 -4.58 13.29
C ILE A 200 9.29 -5.27 14.65
N GLY A 201 8.04 -5.33 15.14
CA GLY A 201 7.74 -5.75 16.50
C GLY A 201 8.07 -4.64 17.51
N ASP A 202 8.64 -5.02 18.67
CA ASP A 202 9.09 -4.04 19.67
C ASP A 202 10.29 -3.25 19.16
N PRO A 203 10.19 -1.93 18.92
CA PRO A 203 11.32 -1.14 18.46
C PRO A 203 12.49 -1.11 19.44
N LYS A 204 12.22 -1.24 20.75
CA LYS A 204 13.24 -1.21 21.81
C LYS A 204 14.20 -2.40 21.78
N ARG A 205 13.89 -3.45 21.00
CA ARG A 205 14.81 -4.59 20.82
C ARG A 205 15.98 -4.29 19.89
N PHE A 206 15.93 -3.17 19.18
CA PHE A 206 17.01 -2.73 18.31
C PHE A 206 17.80 -1.61 18.98
N GLU A 207 19.09 -1.79 19.09
CA GLU A 207 20.00 -0.81 19.66
C GLU A 207 20.20 0.38 18.72
N SER A 208 20.14 0.12 17.40
CA SER A 208 20.38 1.13 16.38
C SER A 208 19.46 0.98 15.16
N TRP A 209 19.30 2.06 14.41
CA TRP A 209 18.52 2.05 13.18
C TRP A 209 19.18 1.20 12.07
N GLU A 210 20.51 0.99 12.13
CA GLU A 210 21.26 0.14 11.22
C GLU A 210 20.83 -1.32 11.33
N GLN A 211 20.54 -1.79 12.54
CA GLN A 211 20.02 -3.13 12.77
C GLN A 211 18.65 -3.31 12.08
N VAL A 212 17.76 -2.31 12.15
CA VAL A 212 16.47 -2.35 11.45
C VAL A 212 16.66 -2.25 9.93
N ARG A 213 17.63 -1.46 9.46
CA ARG A 213 18.00 -1.41 8.03
C ARG A 213 18.45 -2.79 7.53
N LYS A 214 19.33 -3.47 8.28
CA LYS A 214 19.79 -4.84 8.00
C LYS A 214 18.62 -5.82 8.04
N TYR A 215 17.76 -5.74 9.06
CA TYR A 215 16.57 -6.55 9.21
C TYR A 215 15.57 -6.38 8.06
N ALA A 216 15.41 -5.19 7.53
CA ALA A 216 14.64 -4.91 6.32
C ALA A 216 15.32 -5.40 5.03
N GLY A 217 16.63 -5.71 5.07
CA GLY A 217 17.40 -6.15 3.89
C GLY A 217 17.81 -5.02 2.97
N TYR A 218 18.05 -3.83 3.52
CA TYR A 218 18.54 -2.64 2.81
C TYR A 218 20.07 -2.48 2.87
N ASN A 219 20.81 -3.46 3.41
CA ASN A 219 22.26 -3.41 3.33
C ASN A 219 22.71 -3.54 1.88
N LEU A 220 23.75 -2.81 1.55
CA LEU A 220 24.38 -2.90 0.24
C LEU A 220 25.25 -4.16 0.19
N VAL A 221 25.22 -4.83 -0.95
CA VAL A 221 26.12 -5.93 -1.31
C VAL A 221 26.67 -5.66 -2.69
N GLU A 222 27.95 -5.95 -2.85
CA GLU A 222 28.61 -5.92 -4.15
C GLU A 222 28.60 -7.33 -4.73
N ASP A 223 28.19 -7.41 -5.99
CA ASP A 223 28.19 -8.66 -6.74
C ASP A 223 29.51 -8.69 -7.56
N SER A 224 30.63 -8.76 -6.83
CA SER A 224 31.96 -8.82 -7.43
C SER A 224 32.50 -10.25 -7.32
N SER A 225 32.96 -10.82 -8.42
CA SER A 225 33.68 -12.08 -8.49
C SER A 225 34.96 -11.89 -9.30
N GLY A 226 36.10 -11.99 -8.62
CA GLY A 226 37.44 -11.88 -9.29
C GLY A 226 37.63 -10.52 -9.98
N GLU A 227 37.91 -10.53 -11.27
CA GLU A 227 38.18 -9.30 -12.07
C GLU A 227 36.90 -8.48 -12.39
N ARG A 228 35.71 -9.03 -12.17
CA ARG A 228 34.46 -8.35 -12.51
C ARG A 228 33.96 -7.48 -11.35
N GLN A 229 34.07 -6.17 -11.50
CA GLN A 229 33.39 -5.21 -10.62
C GLN A 229 31.88 -5.20 -10.92
N GLY A 230 31.09 -5.81 -10.03
CA GLY A 230 29.64 -5.84 -10.14
C GLY A 230 28.97 -4.56 -9.62
N LYS A 231 27.69 -4.41 -9.92
CA LYS A 231 26.89 -3.27 -9.42
C LYS A 231 26.55 -3.47 -7.94
N THR A 232 26.75 -2.43 -7.14
CA THR A 232 26.27 -2.39 -5.76
C THR A 232 24.75 -2.34 -5.70
N VAL A 233 24.14 -3.34 -5.08
CA VAL A 233 22.68 -3.46 -4.93
C VAL A 233 22.28 -3.72 -3.48
N ILE A 234 21.00 -3.54 -3.15
CA ILE A 234 20.50 -3.92 -1.82
C ILE A 234 20.46 -5.46 -1.70
N SER A 235 20.84 -5.96 -0.53
CA SER A 235 20.95 -7.40 -0.26
C SER A 235 19.64 -8.17 -0.44
N LYS A 236 18.50 -7.51 -0.22
CA LYS A 236 17.16 -8.09 -0.17
C LYS A 236 17.02 -9.26 0.84
N ARG A 237 18.10 -9.62 1.56
CA ARG A 237 18.13 -10.65 2.61
C ARG A 237 17.51 -10.04 3.87
N GLY A 238 16.20 -10.27 4.10
CA GLY A 238 15.46 -9.71 5.23
C GLY A 238 13.95 -9.66 4.96
N ARG A 239 13.24 -8.86 5.74
CA ARG A 239 11.77 -8.78 5.72
C ARG A 239 11.26 -8.07 4.47
N SER A 240 10.80 -8.83 3.48
CA SER A 240 10.29 -8.29 2.21
C SER A 240 9.06 -7.41 2.41
N MET A 241 8.17 -7.79 3.34
CA MET A 241 6.97 -7.04 3.68
C MET A 241 7.31 -5.66 4.25
N LEU A 242 8.27 -5.59 5.19
CA LEU A 242 8.74 -4.32 5.74
C LEU A 242 9.32 -3.41 4.64
N ARG A 243 10.11 -3.98 3.72
CA ARG A 243 10.64 -3.20 2.56
C ARG A 243 9.53 -2.65 1.70
N ASN A 244 8.49 -3.46 1.40
CA ASN A 244 7.36 -3.01 0.60
C ASN A 244 6.62 -1.85 1.27
N ILE A 245 6.29 -1.98 2.56
CA ILE A 245 5.59 -0.92 3.32
C ILE A 245 6.43 0.37 3.34
N LEU A 246 7.73 0.26 3.61
CA LEU A 246 8.63 1.43 3.64
C LEU A 246 8.79 2.08 2.26
N TYR A 247 8.83 1.29 1.19
CA TYR A 247 8.90 1.81 -0.18
C TYR A 247 7.62 2.55 -0.58
N GLN A 248 6.44 2.00 -0.24
CA GLN A 248 5.16 2.68 -0.45
C GLN A 248 5.06 3.97 0.39
N ALA A 249 5.53 3.93 1.64
CA ALA A 249 5.62 5.13 2.47
C ALA A 249 6.52 6.19 1.84
N ALA A 250 7.68 5.80 1.29
CA ALA A 250 8.60 6.71 0.62
C ALA A 250 7.95 7.41 -0.59
N LEU A 251 7.16 6.69 -1.41
CA LEU A 251 6.41 7.29 -2.51
C LEU A 251 5.43 8.36 -2.04
N VAL A 252 4.68 8.08 -0.98
CA VAL A 252 3.73 9.04 -0.40
C VAL A 252 4.47 10.24 0.20
N MET A 253 5.58 10.00 0.89
CA MET A 253 6.36 11.06 1.55
C MET A 253 7.00 12.02 0.56
N VAL A 254 7.52 11.54 -0.56
CA VAL A 254 8.04 12.42 -1.63
C VAL A 254 6.95 13.36 -2.14
N ALA A 255 5.69 12.95 -2.15
CA ALA A 255 4.57 13.79 -2.57
C ALA A 255 4.08 14.75 -1.47
N LYS A 256 4.10 14.34 -0.19
CA LYS A 256 3.41 15.04 0.91
C LYS A 256 4.34 15.74 1.90
N ASN A 257 5.61 15.33 2.00
CA ASN A 257 6.57 15.88 2.96
C ASN A 257 7.63 16.70 2.24
N LYS A 258 7.78 17.97 2.62
CA LYS A 258 8.69 18.93 1.96
C LYS A 258 10.15 18.49 2.06
N GLU A 259 10.59 18.04 3.22
CA GLU A 259 11.98 17.63 3.49
C GLU A 259 12.34 16.38 2.69
N MET A 260 11.42 15.40 2.61
CA MET A 260 11.62 14.19 1.82
C MET A 260 11.61 14.49 0.32
N LYS A 261 10.78 15.42 -0.13
CA LYS A 261 10.78 15.90 -1.52
C LYS A 261 12.10 16.57 -1.88
N LEU A 262 12.62 17.47 -1.03
CA LEU A 262 13.92 18.11 -1.23
C LEU A 262 15.06 17.09 -1.27
N LEU A 263 15.06 16.14 -0.34
CA LEU A 263 16.04 15.05 -0.34
C LEU A 263 15.97 14.21 -1.63
N TYR A 264 14.77 13.89 -2.10
CA TYR A 264 14.58 13.14 -3.33
C TYR A 264 15.12 13.91 -4.55
N GLN A 265 14.79 15.20 -4.67
CA GLN A 265 15.24 16.06 -5.75
C GLN A 265 16.78 16.17 -5.75
N TYR A 266 17.38 16.39 -4.58
CA TYR A 266 18.83 16.39 -4.42
C TYR A 266 19.47 15.08 -4.89
N LEU A 267 18.96 13.93 -4.43
CA LEU A 267 19.54 12.62 -4.77
C LEU A 267 19.45 12.29 -6.26
N THR A 268 18.41 12.77 -6.94
CA THR A 268 18.21 12.51 -8.38
C THR A 268 18.83 13.57 -9.28
N GLY A 269 19.10 14.79 -8.77
CA GLY A 269 19.60 15.92 -9.54
C GLY A 269 21.05 16.34 -9.26
N ARG A 270 21.72 15.74 -8.26
CA ARG A 270 23.11 16.07 -7.94
C ARG A 270 24.06 15.79 -9.12
N LYS A 271 25.07 16.64 -9.30
CA LYS A 271 26.03 16.55 -10.41
C LYS A 271 26.88 15.27 -10.36
N GLU A 272 27.33 14.89 -9.16
CA GLU A 272 28.12 13.68 -8.94
C GLU A 272 27.23 12.50 -8.53
N ASN A 273 27.31 11.40 -9.28
CA ASN A 273 26.59 10.15 -9.01
C ASN A 273 25.06 10.33 -8.76
N PRO A 274 24.29 10.90 -9.70
CA PRO A 274 22.86 11.04 -9.55
C PRO A 274 22.20 9.65 -9.41
N LEU A 275 21.28 9.49 -8.48
CA LEU A 275 20.59 8.25 -8.28
C LEU A 275 19.39 8.10 -9.22
N CYS A 276 19.16 6.90 -9.72
CA CYS A 276 17.91 6.59 -10.38
C CYS A 276 16.72 6.76 -9.42
N LYS A 277 15.54 7.12 -9.96
CA LYS A 277 14.31 7.36 -9.19
C LYS A 277 14.01 6.28 -8.14
N LYS A 278 14.16 4.99 -8.52
CA LYS A 278 13.93 3.85 -7.59
C LYS A 278 15.00 3.78 -6.49
N GLN A 279 16.27 4.07 -6.80
CA GLN A 279 17.34 4.09 -5.82
C GLN A 279 17.15 5.22 -4.79
N ALA A 280 16.76 6.42 -5.25
CA ALA A 280 16.45 7.53 -4.36
C ALA A 280 15.31 7.19 -3.38
N LEU A 281 14.25 6.50 -3.85
CA LEU A 281 13.17 6.02 -2.98
C LEU A 281 13.66 5.01 -1.93
N VAL A 282 14.61 4.14 -2.28
CA VAL A 282 15.24 3.22 -1.31
C VAL A 282 16.00 4.02 -0.23
N VAL A 283 16.75 5.06 -0.60
CA VAL A 283 17.45 5.92 0.38
C VAL A 283 16.44 6.61 1.30
N ILE A 284 15.30 7.08 0.76
CA ILE A 284 14.23 7.68 1.56
C ILE A 284 13.61 6.64 2.49
N SER A 285 13.40 5.39 2.04
CA SER A 285 12.90 4.29 2.87
C SER A 285 13.82 4.04 4.08
N ILE A 286 15.13 4.09 3.89
CA ILE A 286 16.11 3.99 4.98
C ILE A 286 16.04 5.21 5.91
N LYS A 287 15.87 6.41 5.35
CA LYS A 287 15.71 7.64 6.15
C LYS A 287 14.45 7.58 7.02
N ILE A 288 13.34 7.01 6.51
CA ILE A 288 12.11 6.78 7.27
C ILE A 288 12.39 5.91 8.50
N ILE A 289 13.12 4.79 8.35
CA ILE A 289 13.52 3.93 9.48
C ILE A 289 14.24 4.75 10.54
N LYS A 290 15.27 5.51 10.13
CA LYS A 290 16.08 6.32 11.03
C LYS A 290 15.24 7.35 11.80
N VAL A 291 14.33 8.05 11.12
CA VAL A 291 13.46 9.04 11.75
C VAL A 291 12.47 8.38 12.71
N ILE A 292 11.77 7.33 12.29
CA ILE A 292 10.77 6.63 13.14
C ILE A 292 11.42 6.14 14.44
N LEU A 293 12.58 5.48 14.35
CA LEU A 293 13.26 4.99 15.55
C LEU A 293 13.73 6.13 16.46
N ALA A 294 14.19 7.24 15.88
CA ALA A 294 14.57 8.41 16.66
C ALA A 294 13.37 9.03 17.39
N LEU A 295 12.20 9.12 16.75
CA LEU A 295 10.96 9.63 17.36
C LEU A 295 10.50 8.74 18.52
N ILE A 296 10.51 7.42 18.32
CA ILE A 296 10.11 6.45 19.34
C ILE A 296 11.07 6.47 20.52
N ASN A 297 12.39 6.42 20.28
CA ASN A 297 13.39 6.34 21.34
C ASN A 297 13.47 7.62 22.17
N LYS A 298 13.23 8.78 21.53
CA LYS A 298 13.23 10.07 22.22
C LYS A 298 11.87 10.46 22.80
N GLY A 299 10.79 9.75 22.45
CA GLY A 299 9.42 10.10 22.83
C GLY A 299 9.03 11.50 22.34
N GLN A 300 9.49 11.90 21.15
CA GLN A 300 9.27 13.23 20.58
C GLN A 300 8.43 13.17 19.31
N MET A 301 7.65 14.23 19.08
CA MET A 301 6.92 14.42 17.84
C MET A 301 7.87 14.83 16.71
N TYR A 302 7.41 14.69 15.48
CA TYR A 302 8.16 15.07 14.30
C TYR A 302 8.50 16.56 14.29
N ASP A 303 9.76 16.85 13.98
CA ASP A 303 10.28 18.20 13.81
C ASP A 303 11.00 18.28 12.45
N ALA A 304 10.45 19.09 11.54
CA ALA A 304 10.95 19.25 10.18
C ALA A 304 12.43 19.74 10.16
N GLY A 305 12.80 20.63 11.09
CA GLY A 305 14.13 21.22 11.18
C GLY A 305 15.23 20.20 11.49
N LYS A 306 14.88 19.10 12.21
CA LYS A 306 15.85 18.08 12.63
C LYS A 306 16.03 16.93 11.65
N VAL A 307 15.15 16.79 10.66
CA VAL A 307 15.11 15.60 9.81
C VAL A 307 16.28 15.47 8.86
N LEU A 308 16.65 16.54 8.18
CA LEU A 308 17.75 16.47 7.20
C LEU A 308 19.12 16.61 7.86
N GLY A 309 19.22 17.37 8.97
CA GLY A 309 20.47 17.76 9.62
C GLY A 309 21.20 18.86 8.84
N GLU A 310 22.01 19.64 9.53
CA GLU A 310 22.68 20.84 8.99
C GLU A 310 23.55 20.53 7.76
N TYR A 311 24.33 19.46 7.84
CA TYR A 311 25.21 19.03 6.74
C TYR A 311 24.43 18.76 5.45
N ARG A 312 23.29 18.04 5.54
CA ARG A 312 22.48 17.73 4.36
C ARG A 312 21.76 18.97 3.82
N VAL A 313 21.31 19.85 4.69
CA VAL A 313 20.70 21.12 4.30
C VAL A 313 21.72 21.99 3.53
N ALA A 314 22.96 22.05 4.00
CA ALA A 314 24.04 22.76 3.30
C ALA A 314 24.30 22.16 1.91
N GLN A 315 24.38 20.84 1.79
CA GLN A 315 24.52 20.16 0.49
C GLN A 315 23.38 20.42 -0.49
N ILE A 316 22.13 20.44 0.00
CA ILE A 316 20.94 20.73 -0.82
C ILE A 316 20.95 22.19 -1.31
N LYS A 317 21.43 23.12 -0.49
CA LYS A 317 21.54 24.55 -0.87
C LYS A 317 22.68 24.81 -1.86
N ALA A 318 23.73 23.99 -1.84
CA ALA A 318 24.88 24.09 -2.71
C ALA A 318 24.73 23.41 -4.08
N ALA A 319 23.69 22.60 -4.27
CA ALA A 319 23.39 21.83 -5.49
C ALA A 319 22.32 22.48 -6.35
#